data_92f1c07c681af3c3dd1cf3485cf19289
#
_entry.id   92f1c07c681af3c3dd1cf3485cf19289
#
_cell.length_a   1.000
_cell.length_b   1.000
_cell.length_c   1.000
_cell.angle_alpha   90.00
_cell.angle_beta   90.00
_cell.angle_gamma   90.00
#
_symmetry.space_group_name_H-M   'P 1'
#
loop_
_entity.id
_entity.type
_entity.pdbx_description
1 polymer ?
#
loop_
_entity_poly.entity_id
_entity_poly.type
_entity_poly.pdbx_seq_one_letter_code
_entity_poly.pdbx_strand_id
1 'polypeptide(L)'
;MFLFTDRQVIYIVLACVCCLSILFLFLFPLLKKVIYRRSFKKRYYSVINKLVLDEDYLLINSFIIKGLNIKIDHIIFANKFIYLVKDEYYEGAIEGKIKDNKFIYYPYKNRDVLTVPNPYIKLKEDFDNIVRLAGIDANFFQLVTLINNDVLINVEKNKQNNYHIISRGNLINEIKEIENAAKVHDFNQDALVKAAKDIARINERGVKRGRRK
;
A
#
# COMPACT_ATOMS: atom_id res chain seq x y z
N MET A 1 -30.81 -4.14 -53.04
CA MET A 1 -29.76 -3.23 -52.59
C MET A 1 -30.44 -1.99 -52.03
N PHE A 2 -30.55 -1.85 -50.70
CA PHE A 2 -31.19 -0.69 -50.07
C PHE A 2 -30.21 0.49 -50.11
N LEU A 3 -30.50 1.46 -50.98
CA LEU A 3 -29.81 2.74 -51.01
C LEU A 3 -30.40 3.63 -49.92
N PHE A 4 -29.71 3.76 -48.79
CA PHE A 4 -30.08 4.75 -47.80
C PHE A 4 -29.86 6.17 -48.35
N THR A 5 -30.81 7.05 -48.13
CA THR A 5 -30.61 8.48 -48.45
C THR A 5 -29.60 9.07 -47.48
N ASP A 6 -28.82 10.08 -47.89
CA ASP A 6 -27.80 10.72 -47.06
C ASP A 6 -28.32 11.14 -45.68
N ARG A 7 -29.57 11.60 -45.61
CA ARG A 7 -30.23 11.94 -44.33
C ARG A 7 -30.45 10.74 -43.43
N GLN A 8 -30.81 9.57 -43.95
CA GLN A 8 -30.98 8.34 -43.17
C GLN A 8 -29.62 7.88 -42.61
N VAL A 9 -28.57 7.98 -43.37
CA VAL A 9 -27.21 7.66 -42.93
C VAL A 9 -26.80 8.55 -41.74
N ILE A 10 -27.06 9.86 -41.82
CA ILE A 10 -26.77 10.82 -40.77
C ILE A 10 -27.53 10.45 -39.47
N TYR A 11 -28.82 10.15 -39.56
CA TYR A 11 -29.61 9.76 -38.37
C TYR A 11 -29.12 8.45 -37.75
N ILE A 12 -28.72 7.47 -38.53
CA ILE A 12 -28.19 6.21 -38.06
C ILE A 12 -26.85 6.46 -37.31
N VAL A 13 -25.96 7.25 -37.87
CA VAL A 13 -24.68 7.60 -37.27
C VAL A 13 -24.91 8.35 -35.94
N LEU A 14 -25.84 9.31 -35.92
CA LEU A 14 -26.16 10.08 -34.72
C LEU A 14 -26.72 9.17 -33.62
N ALA A 15 -27.63 8.26 -33.97
CA ALA A 15 -28.18 7.27 -33.05
C ALA A 15 -27.09 6.35 -32.48
N CYS A 16 -26.18 5.86 -33.33
CA CYS A 16 -25.05 5.03 -32.89
C CYS A 16 -24.13 5.79 -31.92
N VAL A 17 -23.80 7.05 -32.20
CA VAL A 17 -22.98 7.89 -31.31
C VAL A 17 -23.68 8.11 -29.97
N CYS A 18 -24.99 8.40 -29.97
CA CYS A 18 -25.77 8.52 -28.74
C CYS A 18 -25.76 7.22 -27.94
N CYS A 19 -26.02 6.08 -28.57
CA CYS A 19 -26.02 4.77 -27.91
C CYS A 19 -24.62 4.45 -27.31
N LEU A 20 -23.55 4.70 -28.03
CA LEU A 20 -22.17 4.52 -27.56
C LEU A 20 -21.85 5.44 -26.39
N SER A 21 -22.30 6.68 -26.43
CA SER A 21 -22.12 7.65 -25.34
C SER A 21 -22.84 7.22 -24.08
N ILE A 22 -24.09 6.76 -24.20
CA ILE A 22 -24.88 6.23 -23.08
C ILE A 22 -24.19 4.97 -22.50
N LEU A 23 -23.78 4.04 -23.36
CA LEU A 23 -23.09 2.83 -22.94
C LEU A 23 -21.77 3.17 -22.20
N PHE A 24 -21.03 4.15 -22.71
CA PHE A 24 -19.80 4.62 -22.08
C PHE A 24 -20.06 5.23 -20.68
N LEU A 25 -21.11 6.03 -20.52
CA LEU A 25 -21.49 6.60 -19.22
C LEU A 25 -21.80 5.52 -18.18
N PHE A 26 -22.40 4.41 -18.57
CA PHE A 26 -22.69 3.29 -17.66
C PHE A 26 -21.47 2.41 -17.40
N LEU A 27 -20.66 2.13 -18.41
CA LEU A 27 -19.49 1.25 -18.28
C LEU A 27 -18.29 1.94 -17.63
N PHE A 28 -18.13 3.25 -17.86
CA PHE A 28 -16.97 3.99 -17.36
C PHE A 28 -16.77 3.91 -15.84
N PRO A 29 -17.80 4.11 -14.97
CA PRO A 29 -17.62 3.98 -13.53
C PRO A 29 -17.28 2.56 -13.10
N LEU A 30 -17.79 1.53 -13.81
CA LEU A 30 -17.44 0.13 -13.54
C LEU A 30 -15.99 -0.17 -13.93
N LEU A 31 -15.58 0.24 -15.12
CA LEU A 31 -14.19 0.12 -15.59
C LEU A 31 -13.22 0.89 -14.69
N LYS A 32 -13.56 2.13 -14.34
CA LYS A 32 -12.77 2.95 -13.42
C LYS A 32 -12.55 2.22 -12.09
N LYS A 33 -13.58 1.59 -11.53
CA LYS A 33 -13.48 0.84 -10.28
C LYS A 33 -12.56 -0.37 -10.40
N VAL A 34 -12.68 -1.16 -11.49
CA VAL A 34 -11.82 -2.33 -11.74
C VAL A 34 -10.36 -1.91 -11.94
N ILE A 35 -10.13 -0.85 -12.73
CA ILE A 35 -8.79 -0.30 -12.96
C ILE A 35 -8.22 0.22 -11.64
N TYR A 36 -9.04 0.91 -10.83
CA TYR A 36 -8.62 1.45 -9.54
C TYR A 36 -8.17 0.34 -8.59
N ARG A 37 -8.96 -0.73 -8.47
CA ARG A 37 -8.62 -1.91 -7.65
C ARG A 37 -7.34 -2.61 -8.13
N ARG A 38 -7.17 -2.74 -9.46
CA ARG A 38 -5.97 -3.39 -10.02
C ARG A 38 -4.70 -2.54 -9.91
N SER A 39 -4.85 -1.23 -9.88
CA SER A 39 -3.72 -0.28 -9.88
C SER A 39 -3.39 0.32 -8.51
N PHE A 40 -4.02 -0.16 -7.40
CA PHE A 40 -3.83 0.46 -6.08
C PHE A 40 -2.36 0.46 -5.64
N LYS A 41 -1.61 -0.63 -5.86
CA LYS A 41 -0.18 -0.72 -5.53
C LYS A 41 0.66 0.33 -6.24
N LYS A 42 0.35 0.62 -7.52
CA LYS A 42 1.04 1.68 -8.27
C LYS A 42 0.80 3.07 -7.66
N ARG A 43 -0.40 3.30 -7.14
CA ARG A 43 -0.76 4.58 -6.49
C ARG A 43 -0.14 4.72 -5.12
N TYR A 44 -0.04 3.63 -4.35
CA TYR A 44 0.64 3.62 -3.06
C TYR A 44 2.12 3.88 -3.26
N TYR A 45 2.74 3.18 -4.19
CA TYR A 45 4.12 3.45 -4.59
C TYR A 45 4.37 4.92 -4.98
N SER A 46 3.44 5.53 -5.73
CA SER A 46 3.58 6.94 -6.12
C SER A 46 3.62 7.89 -4.92
N VAL A 47 2.79 7.65 -3.90
CA VAL A 47 2.80 8.48 -2.67
C VAL A 47 4.04 8.23 -1.82
N ILE A 48 4.46 6.96 -1.69
CA ILE A 48 5.69 6.60 -0.98
C ILE A 48 6.90 7.21 -1.67
N ASN A 49 6.96 7.11 -3.00
CA ASN A 49 8.07 7.67 -3.77
C ASN A 49 8.14 9.19 -3.63
N LYS A 50 6.98 9.87 -3.57
CA LYS A 50 6.93 11.31 -3.29
C LYS A 50 7.51 11.62 -1.90
N LEU A 51 7.06 10.93 -0.85
CA LEU A 51 7.59 11.09 0.50
C LEU A 51 9.11 10.91 0.54
N VAL A 52 9.60 9.85 -0.09
CA VAL A 52 11.03 9.49 -0.12
C VAL A 52 11.87 10.56 -0.83
N LEU A 53 11.36 11.13 -1.93
CA LEU A 53 12.05 12.19 -2.66
C LEU A 53 11.99 13.54 -1.91
N ASP A 54 10.85 13.86 -1.30
CA ASP A 54 10.67 15.14 -0.59
C ASP A 54 11.50 15.22 0.70
N GLU A 55 11.76 14.06 1.36
CA GLU A 55 12.46 13.99 2.66
C GLU A 55 13.85 13.35 2.57
N ASP A 56 14.35 13.04 1.37
CA ASP A 56 15.66 12.36 1.13
C ASP A 56 15.82 11.03 1.87
N TYR A 57 14.72 10.26 1.97
CA TYR A 57 14.72 8.94 2.60
C TYR A 57 15.23 7.86 1.64
N LEU A 58 15.63 6.68 2.17
CA LEU A 58 15.98 5.53 1.34
C LEU A 58 14.78 4.58 1.24
N LEU A 59 14.66 3.89 0.09
CA LEU A 59 13.51 3.01 -0.20
C LEU A 59 13.94 1.68 -0.79
N ILE A 60 13.42 0.60 -0.22
CA ILE A 60 13.45 -0.74 -0.82
C ILE A 60 12.02 -1.15 -1.17
N ASN A 61 11.75 -1.41 -2.44
CA ASN A 61 10.46 -1.89 -2.93
C ASN A 61 10.46 -3.40 -3.15
N SER A 62 9.36 -4.04 -2.77
CA SER A 62 9.16 -5.49 -2.97
C SER A 62 10.27 -6.33 -2.34
N PHE A 63 10.44 -6.20 -1.04
CA PHE A 63 11.32 -7.04 -0.26
C PHE A 63 10.74 -8.45 -0.10
N ILE A 64 11.48 -9.48 -0.48
CA ILE A 64 11.02 -10.88 -0.48
C ILE A 64 12.14 -11.81 -0.04
N ILE A 65 11.84 -12.69 0.92
CA ILE A 65 12.66 -13.84 1.29
C ILE A 65 11.79 -15.10 1.16
N LYS A 66 11.96 -15.86 0.09
CA LYS A 66 11.09 -17.00 -0.21
C LYS A 66 11.17 -18.11 0.81
N GLY A 67 12.38 -18.45 1.28
CA GLY A 67 12.60 -19.51 2.26
C GLY A 67 11.87 -19.29 3.60
N LEU A 68 11.54 -18.05 3.94
CA LEU A 68 10.82 -17.67 5.15
C LEU A 68 9.40 -17.13 4.87
N ASN A 69 8.96 -17.16 3.62
CA ASN A 69 7.68 -16.59 3.17
C ASN A 69 7.46 -15.12 3.61
N ILE A 70 8.57 -14.35 3.69
CA ILE A 70 8.53 -12.92 4.02
C ILE A 70 8.22 -12.13 2.75
N LYS A 71 7.27 -11.19 2.87
CA LYS A 71 6.93 -10.28 1.77
C LYS A 71 6.49 -8.93 2.32
N ILE A 72 7.37 -7.96 2.24
CA ILE A 72 7.09 -6.55 2.55
C ILE A 72 6.98 -5.76 1.23
N ASP A 73 5.93 -4.96 1.12
CA ASP A 73 5.72 -4.20 -0.12
C ASP A 73 6.73 -3.04 -0.22
N HIS A 74 6.99 -2.32 0.89
CA HIS A 74 7.98 -1.24 0.94
C HIS A 74 8.71 -1.20 2.28
N ILE A 75 10.01 -0.87 2.26
CA ILE A 75 10.80 -0.54 3.44
C ILE A 75 11.34 0.87 3.25
N ILE A 76 10.95 1.79 4.13
CA ILE A 76 11.37 3.19 4.09
C ILE A 76 12.35 3.41 5.25
N PHE A 77 13.53 3.93 4.95
CA PHE A 77 14.53 4.33 5.93
C PHE A 77 14.44 5.84 6.08
N ALA A 78 13.80 6.27 7.17
CA ALA A 78 13.64 7.67 7.51
C ALA A 78 14.70 8.12 8.53
N ASN A 79 14.57 9.34 9.08
CA ASN A 79 15.63 9.90 9.93
C ASN A 79 15.75 9.19 11.28
N LYS A 80 14.64 8.72 11.86
CA LYS A 80 14.62 8.11 13.20
C LYS A 80 14.15 6.66 13.20
N PHE A 81 13.40 6.25 12.17
CA PHE A 81 12.80 4.93 12.11
C PHE A 81 12.94 4.28 10.72
N ILE A 82 12.84 2.95 10.73
CA ILE A 82 12.71 2.11 9.54
C ILE A 82 11.26 1.63 9.48
N TYR A 83 10.52 2.04 8.45
CA TYR A 83 9.12 1.67 8.27
C TYR A 83 8.98 0.44 7.40
N LEU A 84 8.36 -0.62 7.93
CA LEU A 84 7.94 -1.78 7.16
C LEU A 84 6.49 -1.58 6.73
N VAL A 85 6.27 -1.39 5.43
CA VAL A 85 4.96 -1.02 4.88
C VAL A 85 4.36 -2.19 4.13
N LYS A 86 3.13 -2.56 4.51
CA LYS A 86 2.29 -3.53 3.85
C LYS A 86 1.12 -2.84 3.18
N ASP A 87 0.92 -3.10 1.89
CA ASP A 87 -0.18 -2.53 1.12
C ASP A 87 -1.42 -3.42 1.20
N GLU A 88 -2.54 -2.86 1.67
CA GLU A 88 -3.84 -3.53 1.72
C GLU A 88 -4.92 -2.66 1.05
N TYR A 89 -5.92 -3.31 0.47
CA TYR A 89 -7.01 -2.63 -0.21
C TYR A 89 -8.37 -3.14 0.27
N TYR A 90 -9.18 -2.25 0.82
CA TYR A 90 -10.52 -2.54 1.30
C TYR A 90 -11.57 -1.67 0.60
N GLU A 91 -12.77 -2.20 0.39
CA GLU A 91 -13.93 -1.45 -0.13
C GLU A 91 -15.05 -1.45 0.93
N GLY A 92 -14.86 -0.69 2.01
CA GLY A 92 -15.82 -0.69 3.10
C GLY A 92 -15.25 -0.17 4.42
N ALA A 93 -15.74 -0.71 5.54
CA ALA A 93 -15.22 -0.42 6.86
C ALA A 93 -14.52 -1.64 7.45
N ILE A 94 -13.49 -1.39 8.25
CA ILE A 94 -12.81 -2.41 9.06
C ILE A 94 -12.91 -2.04 10.53
N GLU A 95 -13.21 -3.04 11.36
CA GLU A 95 -13.35 -2.88 12.80
C GLU A 95 -12.62 -4.02 13.53
N GLY A 96 -12.04 -3.72 14.70
CA GLY A 96 -11.39 -4.72 15.54
C GLY A 96 -10.34 -4.14 16.45
N LYS A 97 -9.57 -5.04 17.06
CA LYS A 97 -8.44 -4.70 17.92
C LYS A 97 -7.15 -5.20 17.29
N ILE A 98 -6.06 -4.50 17.51
CA ILE A 98 -4.74 -4.90 16.99
C ILE A 98 -4.37 -6.34 17.40
N LYS A 99 -4.82 -6.78 18.58
CA LYS A 99 -4.54 -8.12 19.12
C LYS A 99 -5.39 -9.23 18.51
N ASP A 100 -6.47 -8.89 17.80
CA ASP A 100 -7.37 -9.88 17.21
C ASP A 100 -6.70 -10.54 16.00
N ASN A 101 -6.91 -11.82 15.79
CA ASN A 101 -6.39 -12.53 14.62
C ASN A 101 -7.08 -12.09 13.32
N LYS A 102 -8.29 -11.57 13.41
CA LYS A 102 -9.10 -11.15 12.28
C LYS A 102 -9.80 -9.83 12.61
N PHE A 103 -9.96 -9.00 11.59
CA PHE A 103 -10.85 -7.84 11.65
C PHE A 103 -12.22 -8.18 11.10
N ILE A 104 -13.24 -7.50 11.61
CA ILE A 104 -14.58 -7.49 11.03
C ILE A 104 -14.54 -6.52 9.84
N TYR A 105 -15.08 -6.96 8.71
CA TYR A 105 -15.09 -6.21 7.48
C TYR A 105 -16.52 -6.02 6.98
N TYR A 106 -16.93 -4.79 6.75
CA TYR A 106 -18.21 -4.37 6.23
C TYR A 106 -18.05 -3.85 4.80
N PRO A 107 -18.26 -4.71 3.78
CA PRO A 107 -18.14 -4.28 2.38
C PRO A 107 -19.24 -3.28 2.01
N TYR A 108 -18.94 -2.22 1.25
CA TYR A 108 -19.95 -1.24 0.81
C TYR A 108 -21.04 -1.85 -0.09
N LYS A 109 -20.74 -2.92 -0.81
CA LYS A 109 -21.66 -3.52 -1.79
C LYS A 109 -22.37 -4.76 -1.29
N ASN A 110 -21.92 -5.35 -0.23
CA ASN A 110 -22.48 -6.58 0.32
C ASN A 110 -23.07 -6.28 1.68
N ARG A 111 -24.24 -6.86 1.98
CA ARG A 111 -24.87 -6.74 3.29
C ARG A 111 -24.25 -7.69 4.32
N ASP A 112 -23.51 -8.68 3.83
CA ASP A 112 -22.90 -9.68 4.71
C ASP A 112 -21.64 -9.11 5.38
N VAL A 113 -21.60 -9.26 6.68
CA VAL A 113 -20.41 -8.97 7.47
C VAL A 113 -19.42 -10.10 7.26
N LEU A 114 -18.20 -9.75 6.89
CA LEU A 114 -17.11 -10.69 6.62
C LEU A 114 -16.02 -10.56 7.68
N THR A 115 -15.14 -11.53 7.75
CA THR A 115 -13.90 -11.42 8.51
C THR A 115 -12.72 -11.46 7.55
N VAL A 116 -11.73 -10.59 7.80
CA VAL A 116 -10.48 -10.54 7.06
C VAL A 116 -9.30 -10.79 8.00
N PRO A 117 -8.22 -11.42 7.54
CA PRO A 117 -7.02 -11.55 8.38
C PRO A 117 -6.53 -10.18 8.84
N ASN A 118 -6.10 -10.09 10.09
CA ASN A 118 -5.46 -8.88 10.59
C ASN A 118 -4.07 -8.74 9.96
N PRO A 119 -3.81 -7.70 9.15
CA PRO A 119 -2.53 -7.53 8.48
C PRO A 119 -1.35 -7.35 9.44
N TYR A 120 -1.60 -6.87 10.66
CA TYR A 120 -0.59 -6.74 11.70
C TYR A 120 0.07 -8.07 12.05
N ILE A 121 -0.71 -9.16 12.18
CA ILE A 121 -0.17 -10.46 12.60
C ILE A 121 0.93 -10.93 11.65
N LYS A 122 0.66 -10.91 10.36
CA LYS A 122 1.66 -11.31 9.35
C LYS A 122 2.83 -10.31 9.26
N LEU A 123 2.54 -9.01 9.34
CA LEU A 123 3.57 -7.99 9.32
C LEU A 123 4.50 -8.08 10.54
N LYS A 124 3.95 -8.41 11.71
CA LYS A 124 4.72 -8.63 12.94
C LYS A 124 5.63 -9.87 12.83
N GLU A 125 5.12 -10.98 12.29
CA GLU A 125 5.92 -12.18 12.02
C GLU A 125 7.08 -11.87 11.04
N ASP A 126 6.77 -11.17 9.95
CA ASP A 126 7.77 -10.76 8.96
C ASP A 126 8.82 -9.83 9.58
N PHE A 127 8.39 -8.88 10.43
CA PHE A 127 9.26 -7.99 11.19
C PHE A 127 10.21 -8.75 12.12
N ASP A 128 9.70 -9.66 12.95
CA ASP A 128 10.54 -10.43 13.89
C ASP A 128 11.63 -11.23 13.15
N ASN A 129 11.30 -11.75 11.99
CA ASN A 129 12.27 -12.43 11.13
C ASN A 129 13.31 -11.46 10.53
N ILE A 130 12.89 -10.26 10.09
CA ILE A 130 13.79 -9.24 9.52
C ILE A 130 14.76 -8.74 10.59
N VAL A 131 14.28 -8.41 11.78
CA VAL A 131 15.10 -7.98 12.93
C VAL A 131 16.18 -9.02 13.22
N ARG A 132 15.79 -10.30 13.31
CA ARG A 132 16.73 -11.40 13.56
C ARG A 132 17.78 -11.56 12.48
N LEU A 133 17.40 -11.40 11.20
CA LEU A 133 18.31 -11.57 10.06
C LEU A 133 19.24 -10.38 9.84
N ALA A 134 18.72 -9.17 10.06
CA ALA A 134 19.47 -7.93 9.85
C ALA A 134 20.34 -7.55 11.08
N GLY A 135 20.01 -8.07 12.28
CA GLY A 135 20.70 -7.73 13.52
C GLY A 135 20.51 -6.26 13.92
N ILE A 136 19.40 -5.63 13.51
CA ILE A 136 19.07 -4.24 13.84
C ILE A 136 18.10 -4.25 15.02
N ASP A 137 18.26 -3.31 15.98
CA ASP A 137 17.40 -3.20 17.12
C ASP A 137 15.93 -2.97 16.72
N ALA A 138 15.04 -3.76 17.29
CA ALA A 138 13.59 -3.73 17.06
C ALA A 138 12.96 -2.35 17.32
N ASN A 139 13.53 -1.57 18.24
CA ASN A 139 13.03 -0.24 18.63
C ASN A 139 13.13 0.79 17.49
N PHE A 140 13.95 0.54 16.49
CA PHE A 140 14.09 1.42 15.32
C PHE A 140 13.05 1.14 14.22
N PHE A 141 12.18 0.17 14.41
CA PHE A 141 11.18 -0.17 13.40
C PHE A 141 9.78 0.32 13.74
N GLN A 142 9.08 0.80 12.72
CA GLN A 142 7.66 1.09 12.73
C GLN A 142 6.95 0.20 11.69
N LEU A 143 5.81 -0.35 12.05
CA LEU A 143 5.03 -1.23 11.21
C LEU A 143 3.83 -0.45 10.65
N VAL A 144 3.65 -0.45 9.35
CA VAL A 144 2.60 0.31 8.69
C VAL A 144 1.77 -0.59 7.78
N THR A 145 0.46 -0.61 7.98
CA THR A 145 -0.48 -1.08 6.96
C THR A 145 -1.04 0.13 6.22
N LEU A 146 -0.68 0.23 4.94
CA LEU A 146 -1.14 1.30 4.07
C LEU A 146 -2.43 0.88 3.37
N ILE A 147 -3.47 1.68 3.51
CA ILE A 147 -4.80 1.40 2.96
C ILE A 147 -5.29 2.53 2.05
N ASN A 148 -6.34 2.26 1.27
CA ASN A 148 -6.97 3.28 0.42
C ASN A 148 -7.77 4.30 1.26
N ASN A 149 -8.02 5.48 0.67
CA ASN A 149 -8.66 6.61 1.39
C ASN A 149 -10.14 6.37 1.73
N ASP A 150 -10.80 5.48 0.99
CA ASP A 150 -12.27 5.29 1.09
C ASP A 150 -12.65 4.26 2.16
N VAL A 151 -11.73 3.91 3.06
CA VAL A 151 -11.96 2.93 4.14
C VAL A 151 -12.25 3.65 5.44
N LEU A 152 -13.34 3.27 6.10
CA LEU A 152 -13.60 3.65 7.48
C LEU A 152 -12.83 2.72 8.41
N ILE A 153 -11.99 3.29 9.26
CA ILE A 153 -11.13 2.55 10.18
C ILE A 153 -11.65 2.74 11.59
N ASN A 154 -12.13 1.65 12.20
CA ASN A 154 -12.51 1.59 13.61
C ASN A 154 -11.68 0.50 14.30
N VAL A 155 -10.36 0.67 14.27
CA VAL A 155 -9.42 -0.24 14.92
C VAL A 155 -8.86 0.42 16.18
N GLU A 156 -9.04 -0.22 17.31
CA GLU A 156 -8.51 0.23 18.60
C GLU A 156 -6.98 0.35 18.54
N LYS A 157 -6.47 1.59 18.56
CA LYS A 157 -5.03 1.87 18.60
C LYS A 157 -4.52 1.68 20.03
N ASN A 158 -3.59 0.78 20.24
CA ASN A 158 -2.85 0.72 21.48
C ASN A 158 -1.74 1.76 21.44
N LYS A 159 -1.76 2.76 22.34
CA LYS A 159 -0.81 3.88 22.38
C LYS A 159 0.67 3.49 22.50
N GLN A 160 0.96 2.23 22.84
CA GLN A 160 2.33 1.73 23.03
C GLN A 160 2.85 0.90 21.85
N ASN A 161 2.06 0.72 20.79
CA ASN A 161 2.48 -0.11 19.66
C ASN A 161 3.15 0.72 18.58
N ASN A 162 4.22 0.19 18.05
CA ASN A 162 4.90 0.66 16.83
C ASN A 162 4.15 0.27 15.54
N TYR A 163 2.82 0.07 15.61
CA TYR A 163 1.98 -0.30 14.47
C TYR A 163 0.94 0.76 14.14
N HIS A 164 0.85 1.09 12.87
CA HIS A 164 -0.01 2.13 12.34
C HIS A 164 -0.83 1.61 11.16
N ILE A 165 -2.12 1.94 11.12
CA ILE A 165 -2.95 1.78 9.93
C ILE A 165 -3.14 3.18 9.36
N ILE A 166 -2.60 3.42 8.17
CA ILE A 166 -2.52 4.75 7.57
C ILE A 166 -3.24 4.75 6.24
N SER A 167 -4.12 5.71 6.02
CA SER A 167 -4.70 5.92 4.70
C SER A 167 -3.67 6.54 3.75
N ARG A 168 -3.74 6.18 2.47
CA ARG A 168 -2.82 6.70 1.46
C ARG A 168 -2.71 8.24 1.45
N GLY A 169 -3.82 8.94 1.65
CA GLY A 169 -3.84 10.40 1.66
C GLY A 169 -3.10 11.03 2.84
N ASN A 170 -3.03 10.32 3.96
CA ASN A 170 -2.43 10.80 5.20
C ASN A 170 -0.99 10.30 5.41
N LEU A 171 -0.47 9.43 4.53
CA LEU A 171 0.82 8.77 4.74
C LEU A 171 1.96 9.76 5.04
N ILE A 172 2.08 10.81 4.24
CA ILE A 172 3.16 11.80 4.40
C ILE A 172 3.07 12.50 5.75
N ASN A 173 1.88 12.97 6.11
CA ASN A 173 1.67 13.71 7.36
C ASN A 173 1.87 12.81 8.59
N GLU A 174 1.31 11.60 8.57
CA GLU A 174 1.44 10.66 9.70
C GLU A 174 2.90 10.23 9.91
N ILE A 175 3.66 9.95 8.86
CA ILE A 175 5.10 9.63 9.00
C ILE A 175 5.86 10.82 9.57
N LYS A 176 5.61 12.05 9.09
CA LYS A 176 6.23 13.25 9.64
C LYS A 176 5.87 13.47 11.10
N GLU A 177 4.62 13.24 11.49
CA GLU A 177 4.19 13.35 12.88
C GLU A 177 4.90 12.32 13.77
N ILE A 178 5.05 11.06 13.32
CA ILE A 178 5.77 10.02 14.05
C ILE A 178 7.25 10.41 14.22
N GLU A 179 7.91 10.85 13.14
CA GLU A 179 9.32 11.30 13.19
C GLU A 179 9.50 12.50 14.15
N ASN A 180 8.60 13.50 14.09
CA ASN A 180 8.70 14.69 14.90
C ASN A 180 8.35 14.45 16.38
N ALA A 181 7.41 13.56 16.68
CA ALA A 181 7.00 13.24 18.04
C ALA A 181 8.04 12.37 18.79
N ALA A 182 8.89 11.66 18.05
CA ALA A 182 9.89 10.79 18.64
C ALA A 182 11.01 11.59 19.31
N LYS A 183 11.26 11.27 20.59
CA LYS A 183 12.37 11.84 21.38
C LYS A 183 13.70 11.10 21.16
N VAL A 184 13.84 10.46 20.01
CA VAL A 184 15.06 9.72 19.61
C VAL A 184 15.86 10.62 18.68
N HIS A 185 17.19 10.53 18.75
CA HIS A 185 18.09 11.22 17.83
C HIS A 185 17.99 10.64 16.42
N ASP A 186 18.23 11.47 15.44
CA ASP A 186 18.31 11.06 14.05
C ASP A 186 19.44 10.04 13.86
N PHE A 187 19.24 9.11 12.94
CA PHE A 187 20.29 8.17 12.55
C PHE A 187 21.49 8.91 11.95
N ASN A 188 22.68 8.39 12.23
CA ASN A 188 23.83 8.73 11.41
C ASN A 188 23.58 8.22 9.99
N GLN A 189 23.79 9.06 8.99
CA GLN A 189 23.56 8.72 7.57
C GLN A 189 24.34 7.46 7.13
N ASP A 190 25.59 7.31 7.57
CA ASP A 190 26.39 6.12 7.25
C ASP A 190 25.79 4.85 7.87
N ALA A 191 25.28 4.94 9.10
CA ALA A 191 24.60 3.83 9.77
C ALA A 191 23.28 3.46 9.04
N LEU A 192 22.52 4.46 8.58
CA LEU A 192 21.28 4.26 7.83
C LEU A 192 21.56 3.60 6.48
N VAL A 193 22.55 4.09 5.73
CA VAL A 193 22.96 3.51 4.46
C VAL A 193 23.48 2.08 4.65
N LYS A 194 24.21 1.81 5.73
CA LYS A 194 24.66 0.45 6.06
C LYS A 194 23.47 -0.46 6.35
N ALA A 195 22.52 -0.05 7.19
CA ALA A 195 21.31 -0.80 7.48
C ALA A 195 20.51 -1.11 6.21
N ALA A 196 20.33 -0.12 5.33
CA ALA A 196 19.66 -0.29 4.05
C ALA A 196 20.39 -1.30 3.14
N LYS A 197 21.73 -1.26 3.08
CA LYS A 197 22.53 -2.24 2.33
C LYS A 197 22.43 -3.64 2.91
N ASP A 198 22.45 -3.79 4.23
CA ASP A 198 22.37 -5.09 4.90
C ASP A 198 21.00 -5.73 4.68
N ILE A 199 19.92 -4.95 4.81
CA ILE A 199 18.55 -5.41 4.46
C ILE A 199 18.45 -5.71 2.95
N ALA A 200 19.02 -4.88 2.08
CA ALA A 200 18.98 -5.13 0.64
C ALA A 200 19.72 -6.41 0.21
N ARG A 201 20.79 -6.82 0.93
CA ARG A 201 21.53 -8.05 0.65
C ARG A 201 20.72 -9.32 0.86
N ILE A 202 19.83 -9.32 1.85
CA ILE A 202 18.96 -10.47 2.12
C ILE A 202 17.72 -10.51 1.21
N ASN A 203 17.48 -9.46 0.41
CA ASN A 203 16.37 -9.40 -0.53
C ASN A 203 16.64 -10.24 -1.79
N GLU A 204 15.96 -11.37 -1.94
CA GLU A 204 16.13 -12.29 -3.07
C GLU A 204 15.84 -11.68 -4.46
N ARG A 205 15.00 -10.65 -4.56
CA ARG A 205 14.77 -9.93 -5.81
C ARG A 205 15.97 -9.08 -6.24
N GLY A 206 16.68 -8.49 -5.29
CA GLY A 206 17.89 -7.72 -5.55
C GLY A 206 19.01 -8.57 -6.14
N VAL A 207 19.19 -9.78 -5.62
CA VAL A 207 20.23 -10.73 -6.07
C VAL A 207 20.02 -11.19 -7.51
N LYS A 208 18.78 -11.40 -7.96
CA LYS A 208 18.51 -11.85 -9.34
C LYS A 208 18.76 -10.78 -10.41
N ARG A 209 18.59 -9.50 -10.10
CA ARG A 209 18.86 -8.40 -11.05
C ARG A 209 20.36 -8.16 -11.27
N GLY A 210 21.19 -8.42 -10.25
CA GLY A 210 22.66 -8.31 -10.37
C GLY A 210 23.30 -9.40 -11.24
N ARG A 211 22.66 -10.56 -11.44
CA ARG A 211 23.18 -11.67 -12.27
C ARG A 211 22.85 -11.56 -13.76
N ARG A 212 22.12 -10.53 -14.19
CA ARG A 212 21.72 -10.29 -15.60
C ARG A 212 22.48 -9.12 -16.25
N LYS A 213 23.63 -8.75 -15.71
CA LYS A 213 24.55 -7.79 -16.37
C LYS A 213 25.74 -8.51 -16.92
#